data_681cfe426ea1ebdc9e6f19a2f703e629
#
_entry.id   681cfe426ea1ebdc9e6f19a2f703e629
#
_cell.length_a   1.000
_cell.length_b   1.000
_cell.length_c   1.000
_cell.angle_alpha   90.00
_cell.angle_beta   90.00
_cell.angle_gamma   90.00
#
_symmetry.space_group_name_H-M   'P 1'
#
loop_
_entity.id
_entity.type
_entity.pdbx_description
1 polymer ?
#
loop_
_entity_poly.entity_id
_entity_poly.type
_entity_poly.pdbx_seq_one_letter_code
_entity_poly.pdbx_strand_id
1 'polypeptide(L)'
;SRYFKVALVEEVAGRTTGEIEGAVGQDVSWNRVPFHMIANDGNILEHAIAFDGKTDLDGDGDRLEHKGSLPQLAIAERYDIIVDFSRHNLGAGSKLFFVNLLEHRNGKIVEGNVPLEQVLREEYKAVLEVKDGVATWGEGDPVVGKFMQLDVIAYDGTDLSMNPAEFEPGGKRMTEMPWDRNNAEDVAAIKDARRRTFHFGRSAGTDVAPWTIKTDDGGGLTADMRRVSAAPQLAQGPTEAGFSGDGTREVWKITTGGGWSHPIHIHFEEGVIISKDGELPPMWEIGARKDVFRLGNDEDAAREIEIAYHFRE
;
A
#
# COMPACT_ATOMS: atom_id res chain seq x y z
N SER A 1 -2.79 -10.06 -12.31
CA SER A 1 -2.52 -9.52 -10.97
C SER A 1 -3.73 -8.74 -10.49
N ARG A 2 -4.10 -8.87 -9.23
CA ARG A 2 -5.26 -8.19 -8.67
C ARG A 2 -4.81 -7.32 -7.50
N TYR A 3 -5.32 -6.09 -7.44
CA TYR A 3 -5.18 -5.20 -6.29
C TYR A 3 -6.43 -5.30 -5.42
N PHE A 4 -6.31 -4.89 -4.18
CA PHE A 4 -7.39 -4.87 -3.22
C PHE A 4 -7.42 -3.51 -2.51
N LYS A 5 -8.60 -3.02 -2.17
CA LYS A 5 -8.80 -1.98 -1.17
C LYS A 5 -9.64 -2.60 -0.06
N VAL A 6 -8.99 -2.88 1.05
CA VAL A 6 -9.58 -3.70 2.12
C VAL A 6 -10.17 -2.81 3.19
N ALA A 7 -11.44 -3.00 3.49
CA ALA A 7 -12.09 -2.37 4.64
C ALA A 7 -12.49 -3.41 5.68
N LEU A 8 -12.42 -3.01 6.95
CA LEU A 8 -12.95 -3.78 8.08
C LEU A 8 -14.31 -3.21 8.47
N VAL A 9 -15.32 -4.06 8.47
CA VAL A 9 -16.71 -3.68 8.78
C VAL A 9 -17.32 -4.57 9.83
N GLU A 10 -18.16 -3.99 10.69
CA GLU A 10 -18.95 -4.71 11.68
C GLU A 10 -20.38 -4.89 11.16
N GLU A 11 -20.92 -6.09 11.28
CA GLU A 11 -22.35 -6.36 11.12
C GLU A 11 -23.09 -5.96 12.38
N VAL A 12 -24.02 -5.01 12.26
CA VAL A 12 -24.80 -4.51 13.39
C VAL A 12 -26.20 -5.10 13.33
N ALA A 13 -26.44 -6.15 14.11
CA ALA A 13 -27.75 -6.80 14.19
C ALA A 13 -28.83 -5.83 14.73
N GLY A 14 -29.99 -5.79 14.08
CA GLY A 14 -31.17 -5.07 14.55
C GLY A 14 -31.17 -3.56 14.30
N ARG A 15 -30.24 -3.00 13.57
CA ARG A 15 -30.31 -1.63 13.06
C ARG A 15 -30.99 -1.61 11.70
N THR A 16 -32.07 -0.83 11.59
CA THR A 16 -32.79 -0.58 10.33
C THR A 16 -32.24 0.63 9.57
N THR A 17 -31.57 1.53 10.29
CA THR A 17 -30.90 2.70 9.72
C THR A 17 -29.57 2.84 10.40
N GLY A 18 -28.50 2.62 9.66
CA GLY A 18 -27.14 2.89 10.12
C GLY A 18 -26.50 3.88 9.15
N GLU A 19 -25.82 4.88 9.64
CA GLU A 19 -24.99 5.72 8.82
C GLU A 19 -23.70 4.94 8.54
N ILE A 20 -23.55 4.44 7.32
CA ILE A 20 -22.22 4.41 6.74
C ILE A 20 -22.00 5.87 6.37
N GLU A 21 -20.98 6.49 6.93
CA GLU A 21 -20.63 7.85 6.58
C GLU A 21 -20.49 7.97 5.06
N GLY A 22 -21.31 8.82 4.46
CA GLY A 22 -21.43 8.99 3.02
C GLY A 22 -22.71 8.46 2.36
N ALA A 23 -23.48 7.60 3.02
CA ALA A 23 -24.74 7.08 2.49
C ALA A 23 -25.94 7.62 3.25
N VAL A 24 -26.41 8.79 2.86
CA VAL A 24 -27.61 9.40 3.42
C VAL A 24 -28.84 8.65 2.93
N GLY A 25 -29.57 8.04 3.86
CA GLY A 25 -30.92 7.52 3.62
C GLY A 25 -31.02 6.04 3.26
N GLN A 26 -30.01 5.25 3.54
CA GLN A 26 -30.05 3.80 3.31
C GLN A 26 -30.13 3.01 4.61
N ASP A 27 -30.84 1.87 4.58
CA ASP A 27 -30.81 0.89 5.66
C ASP A 27 -29.44 0.24 5.73
N VAL A 28 -28.59 0.73 6.63
CA VAL A 28 -27.25 0.22 6.76
C VAL A 28 -27.08 -0.47 8.10
N SER A 29 -26.89 -1.78 8.03
CA SER A 29 -26.59 -2.61 9.19
C SER A 29 -25.07 -2.85 9.38
N TRP A 30 -24.23 -1.94 8.87
CA TRP A 30 -22.80 -2.09 8.87
C TRP A 30 -22.09 -0.82 9.32
N ASN A 31 -21.01 -0.96 10.10
CA ASN A 31 -20.12 0.13 10.47
C ASN A 31 -18.71 -0.17 10.00
N ARG A 32 -17.98 0.81 9.50
CA ARG A 32 -16.53 0.70 9.32
C ARG A 32 -15.86 0.73 10.68
N VAL A 33 -14.96 -0.21 10.92
CA VAL A 33 -14.24 -0.36 12.19
C VAL A 33 -12.86 0.25 12.06
N PRO A 34 -12.56 1.35 12.78
CA PRO A 34 -11.23 1.95 12.79
C PRO A 34 -10.16 1.00 13.33
N PHE A 35 -8.94 1.19 12.86
CA PHE A 35 -7.77 0.45 13.29
C PHE A 35 -6.52 1.34 13.21
N HIS A 36 -5.40 0.83 13.68
CA HIS A 36 -4.10 1.47 13.51
C HIS A 36 -3.22 0.60 12.64
N MET A 37 -2.58 1.19 11.64
CA MET A 37 -1.47 0.55 10.92
C MET A 37 -0.19 0.74 11.72
N ILE A 38 0.55 -0.34 11.92
CA ILE A 38 1.79 -0.35 12.71
C ILE A 38 3.01 -0.77 11.90
N ALA A 39 2.82 -1.43 10.76
CA ALA A 39 3.90 -1.79 9.88
C ALA A 39 3.46 -1.74 8.41
N ASN A 40 4.43 -1.52 7.54
CA ASN A 40 4.29 -1.50 6.10
C ASN A 40 5.41 -2.37 5.49
N ASP A 41 5.02 -3.31 4.62
CA ASP A 41 5.92 -4.28 3.98
C ASP A 41 6.78 -5.07 4.99
N GLY A 42 6.22 -5.36 6.18
CA GLY A 42 6.90 -6.08 7.26
C GLY A 42 7.82 -5.20 8.11
N ASN A 43 7.91 -3.91 7.83
CA ASN A 43 8.71 -2.96 8.58
C ASN A 43 7.86 -2.12 9.52
N ILE A 44 8.24 -2.07 10.80
CA ILE A 44 7.57 -1.28 11.80
C ILE A 44 7.67 0.21 11.44
N LEU A 45 6.55 0.93 11.50
CA LEU A 45 6.48 2.37 11.31
C LEU A 45 7.05 3.12 12.52
N GLU A 46 7.53 4.34 12.33
CA GLU A 46 7.95 5.18 13.45
C GLU A 46 6.80 5.42 14.43
N HIS A 47 5.63 5.71 13.89
CA HIS A 47 4.41 5.94 14.64
C HIS A 47 3.26 5.08 14.10
N ALA A 48 2.34 4.73 14.98
CA ALA A 48 1.10 4.09 14.59
C ALA A 48 0.21 5.10 13.86
N ILE A 49 -0.33 4.73 12.73
CA ILE A 49 -1.21 5.58 11.92
C ILE A 49 -2.66 5.17 12.15
N ALA A 50 -3.46 6.10 12.67
CA ALA A 50 -4.87 5.86 12.93
C ALA A 50 -5.71 6.00 11.66
N PHE A 51 -6.41 4.95 11.29
CA PHE A 51 -7.40 4.90 10.21
C PHE A 51 -8.80 5.11 10.79
N ASP A 52 -9.02 6.27 11.44
CA ASP A 52 -10.24 6.56 12.20
C ASP A 52 -11.11 7.68 11.60
N GLY A 53 -10.70 8.24 10.47
CA GLY A 53 -11.43 9.30 9.77
C GLY A 53 -11.27 10.69 10.35
N LYS A 54 -10.31 10.91 11.26
CA LYS A 54 -10.06 12.24 11.82
C LYS A 54 -9.00 13.01 11.04
N THR A 55 -8.06 12.31 10.46
CA THR A 55 -6.94 12.87 9.70
C THR A 55 -7.09 12.53 8.23
N ASP A 56 -6.82 13.50 7.37
CA ASP A 56 -6.61 13.29 5.96
C ASP A 56 -5.21 12.67 5.79
N LEU A 57 -5.17 11.39 5.43
CA LEU A 57 -3.94 10.60 5.47
C LEU A 57 -3.09 10.71 4.20
N ASP A 58 -3.68 11.11 3.09
CA ASP A 58 -3.02 11.25 1.78
C ASP A 58 -2.98 12.70 1.27
N GLY A 59 -3.76 13.57 1.90
CA GLY A 59 -3.75 15.01 1.59
C GLY A 59 -4.70 15.42 0.47
N ASP A 60 -5.64 14.55 0.09
CA ASP A 60 -6.63 14.83 -0.97
C ASP A 60 -7.85 15.63 -0.50
N GLY A 61 -8.06 15.74 0.81
CA GLY A 61 -9.16 16.44 1.47
C GLY A 61 -10.27 15.54 1.99
N ASP A 62 -10.27 14.23 1.67
CA ASP A 62 -11.25 13.26 2.15
C ASP A 62 -10.74 12.42 3.34
N ARG A 63 -10.94 12.91 4.56
CA ARG A 63 -10.58 12.19 5.79
C ARG A 63 -11.28 10.85 5.96
N LEU A 64 -12.46 10.68 5.35
CA LEU A 64 -13.32 9.54 5.61
C LEU A 64 -13.01 8.37 4.68
N GLU A 65 -12.33 8.61 3.60
CA GLU A 65 -11.96 7.58 2.64
C GLU A 65 -11.25 6.41 3.33
N HIS A 66 -10.25 6.73 4.16
CA HIS A 66 -9.44 5.75 4.87
C HIS A 66 -9.97 5.34 6.25
N LYS A 67 -11.17 5.80 6.66
CA LYS A 67 -11.75 5.33 7.92
C LYS A 67 -12.08 3.84 7.85
N GLY A 68 -11.37 3.04 8.63
CA GLY A 68 -11.54 1.57 8.64
C GLY A 68 -11.26 0.92 7.27
N SER A 69 -10.52 1.60 6.40
CA SER A 69 -10.15 1.12 5.07
C SER A 69 -8.67 1.31 4.82
N LEU A 70 -7.99 0.26 4.44
CA LEU A 70 -6.58 0.32 4.04
C LEU A 70 -6.42 1.05 2.70
N PRO A 71 -5.25 1.64 2.44
CA PRO A 71 -4.86 2.03 1.09
C PRO A 71 -4.96 0.85 0.13
N GLN A 72 -4.89 1.11 -1.15
CA GLN A 72 -4.82 0.02 -2.12
C GLN A 72 -3.63 -0.89 -1.81
N LEU A 73 -3.88 -2.19 -1.87
CA LEU A 73 -2.91 -3.24 -1.62
C LEU A 73 -2.54 -3.90 -2.94
N ALA A 74 -1.34 -3.67 -3.41
CA ALA A 74 -0.81 -4.35 -4.59
C ALA A 74 -0.26 -5.73 -4.22
N ILE A 75 0.13 -6.49 -5.23
CA ILE A 75 0.76 -7.79 -5.01
C ILE A 75 2.08 -7.59 -4.27
N ALA A 76 2.29 -8.41 -3.26
CA ALA A 76 3.42 -8.41 -2.34
C ALA A 76 3.46 -7.24 -1.33
N GLU A 77 2.59 -6.25 -1.40
CA GLU A 77 2.43 -5.28 -0.30
C GLU A 77 1.79 -5.95 0.91
N ARG A 78 2.21 -5.54 2.08
CA ARG A 78 1.73 -6.06 3.37
C ARG A 78 1.52 -4.90 4.32
N TYR A 79 0.39 -4.88 5.01
CA TYR A 79 0.09 -3.93 6.09
C TYR A 79 -0.24 -4.70 7.36
N ASP A 80 0.43 -4.37 8.47
CA ASP A 80 0.07 -4.90 9.77
C ASP A 80 -0.78 -3.89 10.53
N ILE A 81 -1.92 -4.34 11.02
CA ILE A 81 -2.88 -3.49 11.71
C ILE A 81 -3.21 -4.01 13.12
N ILE A 82 -3.52 -3.08 14.00
CA ILE A 82 -4.10 -3.37 15.33
C ILE A 82 -5.53 -2.87 15.37
N VAL A 83 -6.46 -3.75 15.71
CA VAL A 83 -7.86 -3.44 15.94
C VAL A 83 -8.14 -3.50 17.44
N ASP A 84 -8.58 -2.39 18.02
CA ASP A 84 -8.97 -2.35 19.44
C ASP A 84 -10.46 -2.67 19.57
N PHE A 85 -10.78 -3.92 19.87
CA PHE A 85 -12.16 -4.38 20.02
C PHE A 85 -12.89 -3.73 21.21
N SER A 86 -12.17 -3.20 22.20
CA SER A 86 -12.78 -2.57 23.38
C SER A 86 -13.36 -1.19 23.09
N ARG A 87 -12.83 -0.50 22.08
CA ARG A 87 -13.19 0.91 21.77
C ARG A 87 -14.44 1.09 20.95
N HIS A 88 -14.89 0.05 20.25
CA HIS A 88 -15.98 0.14 19.28
C HIS A 88 -17.26 -0.54 19.71
N ASN A 89 -17.42 -0.81 21.03
CA ASN A 89 -18.53 -1.61 21.57
C ASN A 89 -18.63 -3.01 20.91
N LEU A 90 -17.51 -3.52 20.42
CA LEU A 90 -17.41 -4.84 19.82
C LEU A 90 -17.38 -5.88 20.94
N GLY A 91 -18.56 -6.20 21.46
CA GLY A 91 -18.71 -7.25 22.49
C GLY A 91 -18.70 -8.66 21.91
N ALA A 92 -18.66 -9.65 22.80
CA ALA A 92 -18.80 -11.05 22.42
C ALA A 92 -20.08 -11.26 21.60
N GLY A 93 -19.97 -11.90 20.45
CA GLY A 93 -21.05 -12.10 19.49
C GLY A 93 -21.07 -11.11 18.32
N SER A 94 -20.25 -10.04 18.36
CA SER A 94 -20.05 -9.18 17.19
C SER A 94 -19.39 -9.96 16.05
N LYS A 95 -19.80 -9.67 14.82
CA LYS A 95 -19.20 -10.22 13.60
C LYS A 95 -18.58 -9.11 12.80
N LEU A 96 -17.33 -9.29 12.44
CA LEU A 96 -16.59 -8.39 11.58
C LEU A 96 -16.24 -9.10 10.29
N PHE A 97 -16.10 -8.32 9.23
CA PHE A 97 -15.71 -8.82 7.93
C PHE A 97 -14.65 -7.95 7.31
N PHE A 98 -13.65 -8.58 6.72
CA PHE A 98 -12.84 -7.91 5.73
C PHE A 98 -13.54 -8.00 4.38
N VAL A 99 -13.67 -6.84 3.73
CA VAL A 99 -14.31 -6.70 2.43
C VAL A 99 -13.35 -6.01 1.46
N ASN A 100 -13.47 -6.33 0.17
CA ASN A 100 -12.73 -5.64 -0.88
C ASN A 100 -13.63 -4.61 -1.55
N LEU A 101 -13.16 -3.37 -1.58
CA LEU A 101 -13.86 -2.24 -2.18
C LEU A 101 -13.35 -1.89 -3.58
N LEU A 102 -12.28 -2.54 -4.07
CA LEU A 102 -11.67 -2.15 -5.32
C LEU A 102 -12.35 -2.79 -6.52
N GLU A 103 -12.75 -1.95 -7.48
CA GLU A 103 -13.16 -2.38 -8.80
C GLU A 103 -11.95 -2.64 -9.67
N HIS A 104 -11.91 -3.81 -10.27
CA HIS A 104 -10.82 -4.21 -11.16
C HIS A 104 -11.40 -4.78 -12.45
N ARG A 105 -11.21 -4.05 -13.56
CA ARG A 105 -11.78 -4.45 -14.84
C ARG A 105 -10.74 -5.18 -15.71
N ASN A 106 -11.10 -6.39 -16.15
CA ASN A 106 -10.29 -7.19 -17.08
C ASN A 106 -8.87 -7.52 -16.59
N GLY A 107 -8.64 -7.58 -15.29
CA GLY A 107 -7.31 -7.85 -14.71
C GLY A 107 -6.21 -6.87 -15.13
N LYS A 108 -6.57 -5.71 -15.64
CA LYS A 108 -5.61 -4.79 -16.27
C LYS A 108 -5.53 -3.43 -15.60
N ILE A 109 -6.65 -2.90 -15.20
CA ILE A 109 -6.76 -1.53 -14.72
C ILE A 109 -7.58 -1.54 -13.44
N VAL A 110 -7.12 -0.80 -12.44
CA VAL A 110 -7.92 -0.41 -11.31
C VAL A 110 -8.84 0.69 -11.77
N GLU A 111 -10.16 0.50 -11.67
CA GLU A 111 -11.14 1.45 -12.21
C GLU A 111 -11.64 2.44 -11.14
N GLY A 112 -11.56 2.08 -9.87
CA GLY A 112 -12.01 2.89 -8.76
C GLY A 112 -12.55 2.07 -7.60
N ASN A 113 -13.29 2.73 -6.72
CA ASN A 113 -13.87 2.08 -5.55
C ASN A 113 -15.33 1.73 -5.79
N VAL A 114 -15.69 0.49 -5.50
CA VAL A 114 -17.09 0.07 -5.41
C VAL A 114 -17.65 0.58 -4.07
N PRO A 115 -18.78 1.27 -4.05
CA PRO A 115 -19.41 1.69 -2.81
C PRO A 115 -19.60 0.49 -1.86
N LEU A 116 -19.24 0.67 -0.60
CA LEU A 116 -19.31 -0.40 0.42
C LEU A 116 -20.66 -1.09 0.44
N GLU A 117 -21.76 -0.34 0.31
CA GLU A 117 -23.12 -0.89 0.28
C GLU A 117 -23.36 -1.84 -0.87
N GLN A 118 -22.86 -1.52 -2.06
CA GLN A 118 -23.02 -2.40 -3.22
C GLN A 118 -22.27 -3.72 -3.00
N VAL A 119 -21.07 -3.64 -2.40
CA VAL A 119 -20.30 -4.83 -2.04
C VAL A 119 -21.04 -5.67 -1.01
N LEU A 120 -21.58 -5.04 0.04
CA LEU A 120 -22.27 -5.74 1.13
C LEU A 120 -23.61 -6.35 0.70
N ARG A 121 -24.32 -5.72 -0.22
CA ARG A 121 -25.58 -6.23 -0.81
C ARG A 121 -25.34 -7.22 -1.96
N GLU A 122 -24.07 -7.45 -2.32
CA GLU A 122 -23.70 -8.25 -3.48
C GLU A 122 -24.33 -7.74 -4.79
N GLU A 123 -24.59 -6.44 -4.88
CA GLU A 123 -25.15 -5.79 -6.07
C GLU A 123 -24.13 -5.62 -7.19
N TYR A 124 -22.83 -5.52 -6.83
CA TYR A 124 -21.75 -5.47 -7.79
C TYR A 124 -21.28 -6.90 -8.10
N LYS A 125 -21.60 -7.37 -9.29
CA LYS A 125 -21.19 -8.69 -9.78
C LYS A 125 -20.61 -8.57 -11.17
N ALA A 126 -19.46 -9.18 -11.38
CA ALA A 126 -18.95 -9.34 -12.72
C ALA A 126 -19.90 -10.21 -13.54
N VAL A 127 -20.27 -9.76 -14.70
CA VAL A 127 -21.18 -10.48 -15.60
C VAL A 127 -20.36 -11.34 -16.56
N LEU A 128 -20.58 -12.64 -16.52
CA LEU A 128 -20.03 -13.54 -17.49
C LEU A 128 -20.89 -13.49 -18.77
N GLU A 129 -20.35 -12.94 -19.83
CA GLU A 129 -20.98 -12.94 -21.16
C GLU A 129 -20.42 -14.09 -21.99
N VAL A 130 -21.32 -14.81 -22.65
CA VAL A 130 -20.92 -15.85 -23.62
C VAL A 130 -21.32 -15.37 -25.00
N LYS A 131 -20.32 -15.00 -25.81
CA LYS A 131 -20.52 -14.60 -27.20
C LYS A 131 -19.77 -15.54 -28.12
N ASP A 132 -20.48 -16.12 -29.08
CA ASP A 132 -19.93 -17.07 -30.07
C ASP A 132 -19.22 -18.29 -29.41
N GLY A 133 -19.73 -18.75 -28.27
CA GLY A 133 -19.15 -19.85 -27.52
C GLY A 133 -17.92 -19.49 -26.66
N VAL A 134 -17.50 -18.22 -26.67
CA VAL A 134 -16.39 -17.73 -25.85
C VAL A 134 -16.94 -17.00 -24.65
N ALA A 135 -16.57 -17.46 -23.45
CA ALA A 135 -16.90 -16.79 -22.21
C ALA A 135 -15.97 -15.59 -21.98
N THR A 136 -16.57 -14.42 -21.78
CA THR A 136 -15.87 -13.18 -21.44
C THR A 136 -16.54 -12.52 -20.25
N TRP A 137 -15.77 -11.80 -19.43
CA TRP A 137 -16.34 -11.00 -18.37
C TRP A 137 -16.79 -9.65 -18.94
N GLY A 138 -18.10 -9.38 -18.92
CA GLY A 138 -18.69 -8.19 -19.51
C GLY A 138 -18.43 -6.92 -18.72
N GLU A 139 -18.54 -6.99 -17.40
CA GLU A 139 -18.34 -5.86 -16.49
C GLU A 139 -17.46 -6.29 -15.31
N GLY A 140 -16.24 -5.79 -15.28
CA GLY A 140 -15.30 -6.01 -14.19
C GLY A 140 -14.85 -7.47 -14.00
N ASP A 141 -13.90 -7.64 -13.13
CA ASP A 141 -13.49 -8.95 -12.63
C ASP A 141 -14.46 -9.43 -11.54
N PRO A 142 -14.52 -10.75 -11.27
CA PRO A 142 -15.31 -11.26 -10.16
C PRO A 142 -15.00 -10.51 -8.87
N VAL A 143 -16.03 -9.95 -8.25
CA VAL A 143 -15.88 -9.23 -6.97
C VAL A 143 -15.50 -10.24 -5.90
N VAL A 144 -14.42 -9.91 -5.20
CA VAL A 144 -14.10 -10.56 -3.93
C VAL A 144 -14.77 -9.71 -2.84
N GLY A 145 -16.01 -9.93 -2.57
CA GLY A 145 -16.79 -9.15 -1.59
C GLY A 145 -16.28 -9.34 -0.16
N LYS A 146 -17.09 -9.94 0.70
CA LYS A 146 -16.67 -10.39 2.03
C LYS A 146 -15.77 -11.62 1.89
N PHE A 147 -14.51 -11.52 2.27
CA PHE A 147 -13.57 -12.64 2.09
C PHE A 147 -13.05 -13.24 3.40
N MET A 148 -13.25 -12.56 4.54
CA MET A 148 -12.88 -13.09 5.85
C MET A 148 -13.89 -12.60 6.89
N GLN A 149 -14.34 -13.51 7.75
CA GLN A 149 -15.18 -13.22 8.91
C GLN A 149 -14.37 -13.41 10.19
N LEU A 150 -14.54 -12.48 11.12
CA LEU A 150 -14.03 -12.56 12.49
C LEU A 150 -15.23 -12.60 13.43
N ASP A 151 -15.30 -13.63 14.26
CA ASP A 151 -16.28 -13.72 15.34
C ASP A 151 -15.65 -13.28 16.66
N VAL A 152 -16.15 -12.20 17.24
CA VAL A 152 -15.65 -11.70 18.51
C VAL A 152 -16.19 -12.58 19.63
N ILE A 153 -15.28 -13.15 20.41
CA ILE A 153 -15.62 -13.99 21.57
C ILE A 153 -15.25 -13.27 22.87
N ALA A 154 -15.82 -13.72 23.98
CA ALA A 154 -15.43 -13.21 25.28
C ALA A 154 -13.97 -13.60 25.58
N TYR A 155 -13.23 -12.68 26.15
CA TYR A 155 -11.88 -12.89 26.61
C TYR A 155 -11.84 -12.74 28.14
N ASP A 156 -11.31 -13.75 28.83
CA ASP A 156 -11.23 -13.80 30.28
C ASP A 156 -9.81 -13.64 30.84
N GLY A 157 -8.85 -13.37 29.94
CA GLY A 157 -7.46 -13.12 30.28
C GLY A 157 -7.15 -11.66 30.55
N THR A 158 -5.89 -11.38 30.84
CA THR A 158 -5.35 -10.01 30.91
C THR A 158 -4.90 -9.60 29.52
N ASP A 159 -5.40 -8.50 29.02
CA ASP A 159 -4.93 -7.91 27.78
C ASP A 159 -3.52 -7.34 27.99
N LEU A 160 -2.54 -7.93 27.32
CA LEU A 160 -1.14 -7.51 27.32
C LEU A 160 -0.75 -6.87 25.98
N SER A 161 -1.73 -6.62 25.10
CA SER A 161 -1.48 -6.00 23.80
C SER A 161 -1.02 -4.55 23.93
N MET A 162 -0.31 -4.10 22.91
CA MET A 162 0.11 -2.72 22.78
C MET A 162 -1.12 -1.80 22.61
N ASN A 163 -1.15 -0.69 23.31
CA ASN A 163 -2.11 0.38 23.02
C ASN A 163 -1.56 1.28 21.90
N PRO A 164 -2.03 1.14 20.65
CA PRO A 164 -1.45 1.87 19.53
C PRO A 164 -1.63 3.40 19.63
N ALA A 165 -2.63 3.87 20.35
CA ALA A 165 -2.85 5.31 20.54
C ALA A 165 -1.73 6.02 21.31
N GLU A 166 -0.92 5.30 22.07
CA GLU A 166 0.25 5.88 22.74
C GLU A 166 1.40 6.16 21.75
N PHE A 167 1.33 5.56 20.56
CA PHE A 167 2.36 5.60 19.54
C PHE A 167 1.96 6.39 18.29
N GLU A 168 0.83 7.07 18.31
CA GLU A 168 0.45 8.00 17.24
C GLU A 168 1.44 9.17 17.13
N PRO A 169 1.48 9.90 15.99
CA PRO A 169 2.33 11.07 15.80
C PRO A 169 2.21 12.07 16.98
N GLY A 170 3.36 12.45 17.53
CA GLY A 170 3.43 13.25 18.76
C GLY A 170 3.48 12.44 20.07
N GLY A 171 3.25 11.14 20.01
CA GLY A 171 3.40 10.19 21.10
C GLY A 171 4.76 9.48 21.11
N LYS A 172 4.78 8.27 21.64
CA LYS A 172 5.99 7.42 21.66
C LYS A 172 6.35 6.96 20.24
N ARG A 173 7.62 6.75 19.98
CA ARG A 173 8.09 6.07 18.77
C ARG A 173 8.09 4.56 18.96
N MET A 174 7.70 3.82 17.93
CA MET A 174 7.84 2.37 17.89
C MET A 174 9.23 1.95 17.40
N THR A 175 9.80 2.74 16.49
CA THR A 175 11.15 2.57 15.96
C THR A 175 11.71 3.91 15.53
N GLU A 176 13.01 3.97 15.25
CA GLU A 176 13.62 5.14 14.64
C GLU A 176 13.49 5.07 13.13
N MET A 177 13.26 6.22 12.52
CA MET A 177 13.29 6.32 11.06
C MET A 177 14.71 6.14 10.53
N PRO A 178 14.89 5.39 9.45
CA PRO A 178 16.21 5.26 8.80
C PRO A 178 16.65 6.56 8.12
N TRP A 179 15.72 7.46 7.88
CA TRP A 179 15.93 8.78 7.31
C TRP A 179 14.84 9.73 7.79
N ASP A 180 15.27 10.80 8.47
CA ASP A 180 14.40 11.87 8.95
C ASP A 180 14.57 13.12 8.09
N ARG A 181 13.51 13.51 7.38
CA ARG A 181 13.49 14.72 6.55
C ARG A 181 13.74 16.02 7.32
N ASN A 182 13.54 16.01 8.63
CA ASN A 182 13.77 17.15 9.51
C ASN A 182 15.20 17.15 10.08
N ASN A 183 15.96 16.09 9.87
CA ASN A 183 17.35 16.00 10.28
C ASN A 183 18.26 16.54 9.17
N ALA A 184 19.02 17.60 9.47
CA ALA A 184 19.87 18.25 8.47
C ALA A 184 20.99 17.35 7.92
N GLU A 185 21.50 16.41 8.71
CA GLU A 185 22.52 15.45 8.28
C GLU A 185 21.95 14.43 7.31
N ASP A 186 20.75 13.91 7.59
CA ASP A 186 20.05 12.99 6.70
C ASP A 186 19.70 13.66 5.37
N VAL A 187 19.18 14.89 5.42
CA VAL A 187 18.86 15.68 4.22
C VAL A 187 20.12 15.90 3.37
N ALA A 188 21.25 16.24 4.00
CA ALA A 188 22.52 16.42 3.30
C ALA A 188 23.01 15.10 2.68
N ALA A 189 22.94 14.00 3.45
CA ALA A 189 23.36 12.68 2.98
C ALA A 189 22.52 12.19 1.78
N ILE A 190 21.21 12.44 1.76
CA ILE A 190 20.34 12.11 0.63
C ILE A 190 20.61 13.02 -0.57
N LYS A 191 20.92 14.30 -0.34
CA LYS A 191 21.27 15.23 -1.41
C LYS A 191 22.56 14.82 -2.11
N ASP A 192 23.55 14.36 -1.37
CA ASP A 192 24.87 13.96 -1.86
C ASP A 192 24.92 12.49 -2.32
N ALA A 193 23.83 11.73 -2.09
CA ALA A 193 23.74 10.33 -2.47
C ALA A 193 23.85 10.13 -3.98
N ARG A 194 24.41 9.00 -4.38
CA ARG A 194 24.43 8.59 -5.79
C ARG A 194 23.00 8.42 -6.30
N ARG A 195 22.70 9.01 -7.46
CA ARG A 195 21.40 8.91 -8.09
C ARG A 195 21.41 7.91 -9.23
N ARG A 196 20.35 7.10 -9.30
CA ARG A 196 20.10 6.18 -10.42
C ARG A 196 18.66 6.35 -10.90
N THR A 197 18.44 6.18 -12.19
CA THR A 197 17.10 6.16 -12.78
C THR A 197 16.81 4.80 -13.38
N PHE A 198 15.61 4.28 -13.07
CA PHE A 198 15.09 3.05 -13.66
C PHE A 198 13.73 3.36 -14.29
N HIS A 199 13.63 3.15 -15.58
CA HIS A 199 12.39 3.33 -16.31
C HIS A 199 11.76 1.99 -16.65
N PHE A 200 10.58 1.73 -16.08
CA PHE A 200 9.79 0.55 -16.33
C PHE A 200 8.85 0.80 -17.50
N GLY A 201 8.94 0.00 -18.53
CA GLY A 201 8.16 0.20 -19.73
C GLY A 201 7.84 -1.09 -20.46
N ARG A 202 7.06 -0.94 -21.52
CA ARG A 202 6.71 -2.04 -22.40
C ARG A 202 7.75 -2.15 -23.50
N SER A 203 8.19 -3.37 -23.82
CA SER A 203 8.98 -3.61 -25.01
C SER A 203 8.07 -3.93 -26.23
N ALA A 204 8.43 -4.84 -27.10
CA ALA A 204 7.68 -5.20 -28.30
C ALA A 204 6.26 -5.76 -28.03
N GLY A 205 5.84 -5.92 -26.77
CA GLY A 205 4.51 -6.36 -26.39
C GLY A 205 4.22 -7.84 -26.72
N THR A 206 5.25 -8.65 -26.88
CA THR A 206 5.13 -10.09 -27.06
C THR A 206 5.27 -10.81 -25.73
N ASP A 207 4.74 -12.02 -25.62
CA ASP A 207 4.90 -12.87 -24.43
C ASP A 207 6.37 -13.20 -24.12
N VAL A 208 7.27 -12.96 -25.06
CA VAL A 208 8.70 -13.22 -24.93
C VAL A 208 9.47 -12.02 -24.36
N ALA A 209 8.96 -10.80 -24.57
CA ALA A 209 9.58 -9.57 -24.11
C ALA A 209 8.50 -8.52 -23.75
N PRO A 210 7.66 -8.77 -22.72
CA PRO A 210 6.53 -7.90 -22.41
C PRO A 210 6.95 -6.63 -21.67
N TRP A 211 8.04 -6.64 -20.91
CA TRP A 211 8.50 -5.55 -20.08
C TRP A 211 9.97 -5.24 -20.23
N THR A 212 10.33 -3.99 -20.04
CA THR A 212 11.72 -3.53 -20.03
C THR A 212 12.02 -2.69 -18.82
N ILE A 213 13.23 -2.79 -18.32
CA ILE A 213 13.81 -1.85 -17.36
C ILE A 213 14.95 -1.15 -18.08
N LYS A 214 14.86 0.16 -18.23
CA LYS A 214 15.94 0.98 -18.79
C LYS A 214 16.63 1.72 -17.65
N THR A 215 17.93 1.79 -17.69
CA THR A 215 18.74 2.56 -16.75
C THR A 215 19.49 3.64 -17.51
N ASP A 216 19.77 4.76 -16.87
CA ASP A 216 20.61 5.85 -17.42
C ASP A 216 22.08 5.72 -17.09
N ASP A 217 22.45 4.78 -16.23
CA ASP A 217 23.82 4.53 -15.79
C ASP A 217 24.64 3.76 -16.84
N GLY A 218 25.00 4.40 -17.93
CA GLY A 218 25.97 3.82 -18.83
C GLY A 218 25.41 2.99 -19.96
N GLY A 219 24.51 3.55 -20.73
CA GLY A 219 24.20 3.05 -22.05
C GLY A 219 22.93 2.22 -22.19
N GLY A 220 21.96 2.45 -21.32
CA GLY A 220 20.61 1.96 -21.53
C GLY A 220 20.52 0.44 -21.64
N LEU A 221 21.01 -0.27 -20.63
CA LEU A 221 20.77 -1.72 -20.55
C LEU A 221 19.27 -1.96 -20.52
N THR A 222 18.76 -2.50 -21.60
CA THR A 222 17.40 -3.02 -21.63
C THR A 222 17.43 -4.42 -21.03
N ALA A 223 16.95 -4.57 -19.82
CA ALA A 223 16.76 -5.89 -19.24
C ALA A 223 15.43 -6.47 -19.77
N ASP A 224 15.48 -7.69 -20.28
CA ASP A 224 14.26 -8.46 -20.50
C ASP A 224 13.83 -9.13 -19.18
N MET A 225 12.57 -9.58 -19.09
CA MET A 225 12.01 -10.21 -17.90
C MET A 225 12.80 -11.41 -17.36
N ARG A 226 13.67 -12.00 -18.14
CA ARG A 226 14.41 -13.21 -17.78
C ARG A 226 15.75 -12.91 -17.15
N ARG A 227 16.18 -11.65 -17.18
CA ARG A 227 17.48 -11.21 -16.69
C ARG A 227 17.36 -9.86 -15.98
N VAL A 228 16.62 -9.84 -14.90
CA VAL A 228 16.67 -8.69 -13.99
C VAL A 228 17.99 -8.77 -13.21
N SER A 229 19.08 -8.49 -13.88
CA SER A 229 20.34 -8.23 -13.23
C SER A 229 20.76 -6.78 -13.50
N ALA A 230 19.83 -5.84 -13.32
CA ALA A 230 20.23 -4.51 -12.92
C ALA A 230 20.59 -4.58 -11.43
N ALA A 231 21.46 -5.52 -11.07
CA ALA A 231 22.08 -5.46 -9.77
C ALA A 231 22.70 -4.07 -9.67
N PRO A 232 22.32 -3.25 -8.68
CA PRO A 232 23.11 -2.10 -8.39
C PRO A 232 24.53 -2.64 -8.31
N GLN A 233 25.43 -2.13 -9.10
CA GLN A 233 26.83 -2.31 -8.74
C GLN A 233 26.85 -1.63 -7.37
N LEU A 234 26.84 -2.43 -6.33
CA LEU A 234 27.22 -1.99 -5.02
C LEU A 234 28.36 -1.04 -5.28
N ALA A 235 28.17 0.24 -5.04
CA ALA A 235 29.16 1.23 -5.31
C ALA A 235 30.42 0.60 -4.77
N GLN A 236 31.38 0.37 -5.64
CA GLN A 236 32.57 -0.43 -5.30
C GLN A 236 32.92 0.01 -3.92
N GLY A 237 32.75 -0.90 -2.97
CA GLY A 237 32.81 -0.55 -1.56
C GLY A 237 34.07 0.23 -1.35
N PRO A 238 34.14 1.05 -0.36
CA PRO A 238 35.27 1.94 -0.18
C PRO A 238 36.48 1.13 -0.47
N THR A 239 37.06 1.49 -1.57
CA THR A 239 38.37 1.08 -1.98
C THR A 239 39.20 0.61 -0.78
N GLU A 240 39.81 -0.52 -0.89
CA GLU A 240 40.97 -1.03 -0.17
C GLU A 240 41.33 -0.46 1.22
N ALA A 241 40.76 0.65 1.64
CA ALA A 241 41.02 1.36 2.88
C ALA A 241 40.01 1.12 4.00
N GLY A 242 39.20 0.07 3.87
CA GLY A 242 38.33 -0.32 4.93
C GLY A 242 36.89 0.13 4.70
N PHE A 243 36.03 -0.83 4.70
CA PHE A 243 34.59 -0.70 4.82
C PHE A 243 34.30 0.09 6.10
N SER A 244 33.67 1.24 5.97
CA SER A 244 33.43 2.11 7.13
C SER A 244 32.31 1.61 8.04
N GLY A 245 31.63 0.54 7.70
CA GLY A 245 30.46 0.04 8.41
C GLY A 245 29.17 0.85 8.20
N ASP A 246 29.29 2.03 7.58
CA ASP A 246 28.17 2.95 7.41
C ASP A 246 27.32 2.65 6.15
N GLY A 247 27.80 1.74 5.29
CA GLY A 247 27.12 1.38 4.06
C GLY A 247 27.16 2.48 3.00
N THR A 248 26.39 2.27 1.91
CA THR A 248 26.30 3.23 0.80
C THR A 248 24.89 3.75 0.67
N ARG A 249 24.74 5.07 0.56
CA ARG A 249 23.44 5.72 0.33
C ARG A 249 23.26 6.00 -1.15
N GLU A 250 22.12 5.58 -1.68
CA GLU A 250 21.71 5.86 -3.06
C GLU A 250 20.28 6.41 -3.09
N VAL A 251 19.96 7.23 -4.08
CA VAL A 251 18.60 7.64 -4.40
C VAL A 251 18.23 7.06 -5.75
N TRP A 252 17.21 6.23 -5.75
CA TRP A 252 16.68 5.64 -6.96
C TRP A 252 15.41 6.36 -7.39
N LYS A 253 15.40 6.83 -8.63
CA LYS A 253 14.24 7.34 -9.30
C LYS A 253 13.67 6.22 -10.16
N ILE A 254 12.52 5.70 -9.78
CA ILE A 254 11.79 4.72 -10.58
C ILE A 254 10.64 5.41 -11.29
N THR A 255 10.48 5.13 -12.58
CA THR A 255 9.48 5.79 -13.42
C THR A 255 8.74 4.81 -14.32
N THR A 256 7.54 5.17 -14.73
CA THR A 256 6.78 4.42 -15.75
C THR A 256 6.23 5.35 -16.82
N GLY A 257 6.23 4.88 -18.05
CA GLY A 257 5.57 5.56 -19.19
C GLY A 257 4.23 4.92 -19.58
N GLY A 258 3.78 3.91 -18.82
CA GLY A 258 2.62 3.11 -19.17
C GLY A 258 1.31 3.55 -18.54
N GLY A 259 0.20 3.07 -19.08
CA GLY A 259 -1.14 3.20 -18.50
C GLY A 259 -1.54 2.02 -17.61
N TRP A 260 -0.59 1.32 -17.03
CA TRP A 260 -0.82 0.17 -16.15
C TRP A 260 -0.13 0.41 -14.84
N SER A 261 -0.79 0.01 -13.76
CA SER A 261 -0.19 0.01 -12.44
C SER A 261 0.58 -1.26 -12.18
N HIS A 262 1.79 -1.08 -11.70
CA HIS A 262 2.69 -2.17 -11.39
C HIS A 262 3.33 -2.03 -10.02
N PRO A 263 3.22 -3.06 -9.18
CA PRO A 263 4.08 -3.16 -8.01
C PRO A 263 5.50 -3.52 -8.48
N ILE A 264 6.46 -2.73 -8.04
CA ILE A 264 7.89 -3.01 -8.21
C ILE A 264 8.39 -3.52 -6.87
N HIS A 265 8.68 -4.81 -6.82
CA HIS A 265 9.20 -5.46 -5.62
C HIS A 265 10.72 -5.57 -5.71
N ILE A 266 11.41 -4.98 -4.75
CA ILE A 266 12.86 -4.91 -4.71
C ILE A 266 13.34 -5.74 -3.53
N HIS A 267 14.15 -6.76 -3.82
CA HIS A 267 14.73 -7.63 -2.82
C HIS A 267 16.03 -7.05 -2.25
N PHE A 268 16.42 -7.50 -1.07
CA PHE A 268 17.67 -7.29 -0.35
C PHE A 268 17.73 -6.07 0.57
N GLU A 269 17.05 -4.98 0.23
CA GLU A 269 17.07 -3.78 1.06
C GLU A 269 15.71 -3.06 0.95
N GLU A 270 15.28 -2.48 2.04
CA GLU A 270 14.08 -1.65 2.06
C GLU A 270 14.45 -0.19 1.81
N GLY A 271 13.66 0.45 0.96
CA GLY A 271 13.83 1.87 0.64
C GLY A 271 12.79 2.75 1.34
N VAL A 272 13.14 4.02 1.53
CA VAL A 272 12.22 5.03 2.05
C VAL A 272 11.81 5.96 0.91
N ILE A 273 10.51 6.13 0.70
CA ILE A 273 10.00 7.02 -0.33
C ILE A 273 10.30 8.48 0.06
N ILE A 274 11.00 9.19 -0.82
CA ILE A 274 11.28 10.62 -0.68
C ILE A 274 10.15 11.44 -1.27
N SER A 275 9.72 11.07 -2.49
CA SER A 275 8.64 11.74 -3.20
C SER A 275 7.89 10.79 -4.14
N LYS A 276 6.63 11.12 -4.40
CA LYS A 276 5.76 10.50 -5.42
C LYS A 276 5.28 11.63 -6.34
N ASP A 277 5.64 11.57 -7.62
CA ASP A 277 5.36 12.63 -8.61
C ASP A 277 5.78 14.04 -8.16
N GLY A 278 6.85 14.12 -7.36
CA GLY A 278 7.40 15.36 -6.81
C GLY A 278 6.76 15.84 -5.50
N GLU A 279 5.68 15.19 -5.06
CA GLU A 279 4.97 15.51 -3.81
C GLU A 279 5.39 14.57 -2.68
N LEU A 280 4.97 14.89 -1.45
CA LEU A 280 5.18 14.01 -0.31
C LEU A 280 4.33 12.75 -0.45
N PRO A 281 4.85 11.58 -0.04
CA PRO A 281 4.03 10.38 0.03
C PRO A 281 2.94 10.53 1.12
N PRO A 282 1.88 9.72 1.07
CA PRO A 282 0.87 9.68 2.11
C PRO A 282 1.45 9.29 3.47
N MET A 283 0.73 9.60 4.55
CA MET A 283 1.24 9.45 5.93
C MET A 283 1.72 8.03 6.25
N TRP A 284 1.09 7.00 5.71
CA TRP A 284 1.50 5.61 5.93
C TRP A 284 2.77 5.18 5.16
N GLU A 285 3.27 6.02 4.27
CA GLU A 285 4.53 5.81 3.53
C GLU A 285 5.62 6.77 3.98
N ILE A 286 5.28 7.87 4.69
CA ILE A 286 6.27 8.82 5.21
C ILE A 286 7.21 8.12 6.19
N GLY A 287 8.51 8.04 5.83
CA GLY A 287 9.52 7.41 6.66
C GLY A 287 9.41 5.89 6.76
N ALA A 288 8.40 5.28 6.18
CA ALA A 288 8.25 3.83 6.14
C ALA A 288 9.34 3.19 5.29
N ARG A 289 9.94 2.12 5.80
CA ARG A 289 10.77 1.25 4.98
C ARG A 289 9.87 0.32 4.18
N LYS A 290 10.07 0.29 2.88
CA LYS A 290 9.25 -0.50 1.96
C LYS A 290 10.12 -1.31 1.00
N ASP A 291 9.60 -2.44 0.58
CA ASP A 291 10.18 -3.26 -0.47
C ASP A 291 9.28 -3.35 -1.72
N VAL A 292 8.06 -2.82 -1.66
CA VAL A 292 7.13 -2.74 -2.80
C VAL A 292 6.73 -1.30 -3.07
N PHE A 293 6.86 -0.89 -4.33
CA PHE A 293 6.58 0.48 -4.79
C PHE A 293 5.61 0.42 -5.95
N ARG A 294 4.49 1.16 -5.87
CA ARG A 294 3.46 1.16 -6.91
C ARG A 294 3.70 2.24 -7.95
N LEU A 295 4.06 1.83 -9.16
CA LEU A 295 4.11 2.70 -10.33
C LEU A 295 2.81 2.59 -11.12
N GLY A 296 2.22 3.73 -11.49
CA GLY A 296 1.00 3.76 -12.28
C GLY A 296 0.25 5.07 -12.23
N ASN A 297 -1.03 5.01 -12.60
CA ASN A 297 -1.94 6.14 -12.63
C ASN A 297 -3.13 5.99 -11.68
N ASP A 298 -3.21 4.90 -10.95
CA ASP A 298 -4.27 4.67 -9.97
C ASP A 298 -4.02 5.48 -8.71
N GLU A 299 -5.06 5.60 -7.94
CA GLU A 299 -5.03 6.08 -6.58
C GLU A 299 -3.89 5.41 -5.81
N ASP A 300 -3.19 6.10 -4.98
CA ASP A 300 -2.01 5.65 -4.22
C ASP A 300 -0.77 5.22 -5.05
N ALA A 301 -0.84 5.14 -6.38
CA ALA A 301 0.33 4.93 -7.24
C ALA A 301 0.95 6.27 -7.66
N ALA A 302 2.10 6.22 -8.33
CA ALA A 302 2.74 7.39 -8.91
C ALA A 302 3.45 7.02 -10.23
N ARG A 303 3.63 7.99 -11.12
CA ARG A 303 4.40 7.78 -12.34
C ARG A 303 5.90 7.84 -12.11
N GLU A 304 6.27 8.54 -11.06
CA GLU A 304 7.64 8.71 -10.63
C GLU A 304 7.72 8.58 -9.11
N ILE A 305 8.64 7.75 -8.62
CA ILE A 305 8.92 7.61 -7.19
C ILE A 305 10.41 7.78 -6.99
N GLU A 306 10.79 8.68 -6.09
CA GLU A 306 12.18 8.76 -5.60
C GLU A 306 12.29 8.01 -4.26
N ILE A 307 13.27 7.12 -4.18
CA ILE A 307 13.46 6.21 -3.05
C ILE A 307 14.89 6.35 -2.54
N ALA A 308 15.03 6.60 -1.25
CA ALA A 308 16.32 6.57 -0.57
C ALA A 308 16.63 5.15 -0.08
N TYR A 309 17.79 4.66 -0.44
CA TYR A 309 18.35 3.40 0.03
C TYR A 309 19.58 3.63 0.88
N HIS A 310 19.74 2.81 1.89
CA HIS A 310 20.96 2.72 2.68
C HIS A 310 21.43 1.28 2.66
N PHE A 311 22.26 0.95 1.66
CA PHE A 311 22.80 -0.39 1.50
C PHE A 311 23.82 -0.66 2.60
N ARG A 312 23.53 -1.63 3.42
CA ARG A 312 24.39 -2.14 4.49
C ARG A 312 24.86 -3.54 4.12
N GLU A 313 25.96 -4.00 4.70
CA GLU A 313 26.39 -5.40 4.56
C GLU A 313 25.45 -6.36 5.24
#